data_42d6d75eb697aca29a148fd7b309d92a
#
_entry.id   42d6d75eb697aca29a148fd7b309d92a
#
_cell.length_a   1.000
_cell.length_b   1.000
_cell.length_c   1.000
_cell.angle_alpha   90.00
_cell.angle_beta   90.00
_cell.angle_gamma   90.00
#
_symmetry.space_group_name_H-M   'P 1'
#
loop_
_entity.id
_entity.type
_entity.pdbx_description
1 polymer ?
#
loop_
_entity_poly.entity_id
_entity_poly.type
_entity_poly.pdbx_seq_one_letter_code
_entity_poly.pdbx_strand_id
1 'polypeptide(L)'
;MPETTYMGVDRRRDHSMRIPRPDLSLVLGTPNACNQCHTDRSPQWALDALRSWGVRFRDTGSHPARAFQQASQGDNRAVPVLARLANDPATAPIWRATAMEALGQFGGREALQAVTTMLYDDNALLRTSTVHSLEVLPVHQRLQLLQPLFDDPVTSVRMAVARSLAAVPLDRIEPQQAQALQTLFDEYTTIQRRHADMPGALLQLGVFYATRSDLPSAEAAYREALVLNPQLVPAYL
;
A
#
# COMPACT_ATOMS: atom_id res chain seq x y z
N MET A 1 29.51 -2.33 2.76
CA MET A 1 28.08 -2.46 2.37
C MET A 1 27.46 -3.52 3.28
N PRO A 2 26.46 -3.17 4.07
CA PRO A 2 25.83 -4.12 4.98
C PRO A 2 25.18 -5.26 4.21
N GLU A 3 25.22 -6.47 4.78
CA GLU A 3 24.54 -7.62 4.25
C GLU A 3 23.15 -7.71 4.87
N THR A 4 22.14 -7.94 4.04
CA THR A 4 20.78 -8.25 4.45
C THR A 4 20.36 -9.60 3.86
N THR A 5 19.55 -10.35 4.61
CA THR A 5 18.99 -11.58 4.08
C THR A 5 17.80 -11.21 3.17
N TYR A 6 18.00 -11.37 1.86
CA TYR A 6 16.97 -11.09 0.87
C TYR A 6 16.04 -12.29 0.72
N MET A 7 14.74 -12.04 0.74
CA MET A 7 13.67 -13.06 0.63
C MET A 7 13.80 -14.24 1.63
N GLY A 8 14.44 -14.01 2.77
CA GLY A 8 14.61 -15.02 3.81
C GLY A 8 15.68 -16.08 3.54
N VAL A 9 16.31 -16.09 2.37
CA VAL A 9 17.22 -17.18 1.91
C VAL A 9 18.61 -16.69 1.55
N ASP A 10 18.71 -15.57 0.79
CA ASP A 10 19.99 -15.11 0.25
C ASP A 10 20.59 -13.97 1.06
N ARG A 11 21.83 -14.14 1.52
CA ARG A 11 22.64 -13.04 2.03
C ARG A 11 23.17 -12.19 0.87
N ARG A 12 22.67 -10.97 0.73
CA ARG A 12 23.10 -10.04 -0.31
C ARG A 12 23.55 -8.73 0.30
N ARG A 13 24.58 -8.14 -0.30
CA ARG A 13 24.99 -6.79 0.06
C ARG A 13 24.04 -5.77 -0.55
N ASP A 14 23.55 -4.86 0.29
CA ASP A 14 22.69 -3.76 -0.17
C ASP A 14 23.54 -2.77 -0.99
N HIS A 15 23.31 -2.73 -2.29
CA HIS A 15 23.93 -1.80 -3.22
C HIS A 15 23.14 -0.49 -3.38
N SER A 16 22.05 -0.30 -2.64
CA SER A 16 21.29 0.95 -2.70
C SER A 16 22.11 2.11 -2.15
N MET A 17 22.38 3.08 -3.01
CA MET A 17 23.03 4.33 -2.63
C MET A 17 21.99 5.30 -2.10
N ARG A 18 21.71 5.21 -0.80
CA ARG A 18 20.76 6.11 -0.15
C ARG A 18 21.39 7.45 0.13
N ILE A 19 20.65 8.54 -0.08
CA ILE A 19 21.05 9.87 0.35
C ILE A 19 21.08 9.87 1.89
N PRO A 20 22.23 10.13 2.54
CA PRO A 20 22.30 10.16 4.00
C PRO A 20 21.48 11.32 4.56
N ARG A 21 20.61 11.04 5.50
CA ARG A 21 19.75 12.03 6.18
C ARG A 21 19.88 11.90 7.71
N PRO A 22 21.10 12.13 8.28
CA PRO A 22 21.31 12.08 9.72
C PRO A 22 20.54 13.17 10.47
N ASP A 23 20.17 14.25 9.79
CA ASP A 23 19.26 15.29 10.30
C ASP A 23 17.88 14.72 10.64
N LEU A 24 17.33 13.85 9.78
CA LEU A 24 16.07 13.15 10.05
C LEU A 24 16.25 12.08 11.12
N SER A 25 17.40 11.40 11.18
CA SER A 25 17.68 10.44 12.26
C SER A 25 17.60 11.07 13.63
N LEU A 26 18.11 12.29 13.79
CA LEU A 26 18.05 13.03 15.06
C LEU A 26 16.62 13.42 15.47
N VAL A 27 15.76 13.71 14.48
CA VAL A 27 14.41 14.22 14.73
C VAL A 27 13.38 13.10 14.81
N LEU A 28 13.57 12.04 14.02
CA LEU A 28 12.58 10.97 13.82
C LEU A 28 13.05 9.60 14.33
N GLY A 29 14.33 9.48 14.74
CA GLY A 29 14.90 8.19 15.12
C GLY A 29 15.11 7.21 13.94
N THR A 30 15.00 7.67 12.70
CA THR A 30 15.15 6.81 11.52
C THR A 30 16.61 6.39 11.31
N PRO A 31 16.88 5.17 10.81
CA PRO A 31 18.22 4.77 10.43
C PRO A 31 18.79 5.68 9.31
N ASN A 32 20.10 5.87 9.28
CA ASN A 32 20.78 6.52 8.16
C ASN A 32 21.96 5.67 7.64
N ALA A 33 22.37 5.93 6.42
CA ALA A 33 23.39 5.15 5.74
C ALA A 33 24.76 5.19 6.42
N CYS A 34 25.11 6.28 7.10
CA CYS A 34 26.41 6.41 7.75
C CYS A 34 26.54 5.46 8.95
N ASN A 35 25.50 5.41 9.80
CA ASN A 35 25.52 4.62 11.03
C ASN A 35 25.30 3.11 10.79
N GLN A 36 24.99 2.69 9.57
CA GLN A 36 25.00 1.26 9.24
C GLN A 36 26.42 0.66 9.23
N CYS A 37 27.44 1.48 8.93
CA CYS A 37 28.85 1.06 8.96
C CYS A 37 29.58 1.65 10.17
N HIS A 38 29.33 2.91 10.52
CA HIS A 38 29.90 3.59 11.68
C HIS A 38 29.01 3.38 12.91
N THR A 39 28.90 2.12 13.34
CA THR A 39 27.99 1.71 14.43
C THR A 39 28.43 2.25 15.81
N ASP A 40 29.70 2.63 15.95
CA ASP A 40 30.30 3.26 17.13
C ASP A 40 30.05 4.79 17.20
N ARG A 41 29.43 5.38 16.16
CA ARG A 41 29.20 6.81 16.05
C ARG A 41 27.71 7.16 16.16
N SER A 42 27.44 8.38 16.63
CA SER A 42 26.08 8.90 16.72
C SER A 42 25.59 9.50 15.40
N PRO A 43 24.26 9.63 15.20
CA PRO A 43 23.73 10.41 14.08
C PRO A 43 24.20 11.87 14.06
N GLN A 44 24.50 12.46 15.24
CA GLN A 44 25.06 13.80 15.33
C GLN A 44 26.45 13.88 14.70
N TRP A 45 27.32 12.89 14.94
CA TRP A 45 28.62 12.80 14.29
C TRP A 45 28.48 12.78 12.76
N ALA A 46 27.55 11.98 12.22
CA ALA A 46 27.31 11.91 10.79
C ALA A 46 26.80 13.24 10.22
N LEU A 47 25.94 13.94 10.96
CA LEU A 47 25.45 15.26 10.56
C LEU A 47 26.57 16.29 10.52
N ASP A 48 27.45 16.30 11.52
CA ASP A 48 28.56 17.24 11.60
C ASP A 48 29.63 16.99 10.50
N ALA A 49 29.89 15.71 10.17
CA ALA A 49 30.74 15.32 9.05
C ALA A 49 30.16 15.83 7.72
N LEU A 50 28.88 15.63 7.45
CA LEU A 50 28.25 16.13 6.22
C LEU A 50 28.25 17.66 6.14
N ARG A 51 28.05 18.35 7.27
CA ARG A 51 28.15 19.82 7.33
C ARG A 51 29.53 20.31 7.05
N SER A 52 30.57 19.65 7.55
CA SER A 52 31.96 19.98 7.26
C SER A 52 32.30 19.82 5.76
N TRP A 53 31.61 18.93 5.05
CA TRP A 53 31.70 18.76 3.60
C TRP A 53 30.81 19.75 2.81
N GLY A 54 30.15 20.69 3.49
CA GLY A 54 29.32 21.71 2.85
C GLY A 54 27.89 21.34 2.61
N VAL A 55 27.44 20.12 3.02
CA VAL A 55 26.02 19.69 2.87
C VAL A 55 25.12 20.52 3.78
N ARG A 56 23.98 20.96 3.25
CA ARG A 56 22.97 21.74 3.98
C ARG A 56 21.58 21.08 3.78
N PHE A 57 20.95 20.72 4.87
CA PHE A 57 19.58 20.21 4.88
C PHE A 57 18.60 21.36 5.19
N ARG A 58 17.86 21.82 4.18
CA ARG A 58 16.95 22.97 4.31
C ARG A 58 15.52 22.56 4.64
N ASP A 59 15.18 21.30 4.41
CA ASP A 59 13.82 20.75 4.49
C ASP A 59 13.58 19.86 5.73
N THR A 60 14.51 19.77 6.68
CA THR A 60 14.40 18.89 7.86
C THR A 60 13.07 19.10 8.60
N GLY A 61 12.63 20.36 8.75
CA GLY A 61 11.39 20.72 9.43
C GLY A 61 10.13 20.42 8.63
N SER A 62 10.19 20.47 7.31
CA SER A 62 9.07 20.30 6.37
C SER A 62 9.09 18.99 5.60
N HIS A 63 10.07 18.12 5.87
CA HIS A 63 10.22 16.85 5.16
C HIS A 63 9.00 15.93 5.39
N PRO A 64 8.43 15.33 4.34
CA PRO A 64 7.23 14.49 4.43
C PRO A 64 7.34 13.33 5.43
N ALA A 65 8.55 12.82 5.69
CA ALA A 65 8.78 11.77 6.67
C ALA A 65 8.23 12.08 8.08
N ARG A 66 8.14 13.36 8.44
CA ARG A 66 7.53 13.77 9.72
C ARG A 66 6.03 13.46 9.75
N ALA A 67 5.33 13.77 8.67
CA ALA A 67 3.89 13.49 8.57
C ALA A 67 3.63 11.98 8.55
N PHE A 68 4.47 11.20 7.86
CA PHE A 68 4.37 9.74 7.88
C PHE A 68 4.63 9.15 9.27
N GLN A 69 5.61 9.67 10.02
CA GLN A 69 5.83 9.24 11.39
C GLN A 69 4.65 9.61 12.29
N GLN A 70 4.10 10.82 12.18
CA GLN A 70 2.90 11.20 12.90
C GLN A 70 1.72 10.28 12.57
N ALA A 71 1.54 9.97 11.29
CA ALA A 71 0.49 9.04 10.85
C ALA A 71 0.67 7.64 11.47
N SER A 72 1.88 7.09 11.48
CA SER A 72 2.16 5.78 12.09
C SER A 72 1.88 5.73 13.60
N GLN A 73 1.82 6.90 14.24
CA GLN A 73 1.47 7.07 15.67
C GLN A 73 -0.02 7.40 15.87
N GLY A 74 -0.82 7.44 14.80
CA GLY A 74 -2.23 7.81 14.86
C GLY A 74 -2.49 9.30 15.14
N ASP A 75 -1.48 10.15 14.93
CA ASP A 75 -1.59 11.59 15.19
C ASP A 75 -2.33 12.31 14.07
N ASN A 76 -3.53 12.80 14.34
CA ASN A 76 -4.38 13.51 13.39
C ASN A 76 -3.74 14.79 12.79
N ARG A 77 -2.69 15.34 13.42
CA ARG A 77 -1.93 16.46 12.85
C ARG A 77 -1.23 16.12 11.54
N ALA A 78 -1.08 14.83 11.22
CA ALA A 78 -0.58 14.36 9.95
C ALA A 78 -1.56 14.63 8.79
N VAL A 79 -2.88 14.57 9.04
CA VAL A 79 -3.91 14.59 7.99
C VAL A 79 -3.78 15.78 7.03
N PRO A 80 -3.74 17.06 7.48
CA PRO A 80 -3.65 18.18 6.54
C PRO A 80 -2.33 18.22 5.75
N VAL A 81 -1.24 17.66 6.31
CA VAL A 81 0.05 17.59 5.61
C VAL A 81 0.04 16.50 4.56
N LEU A 82 -0.47 15.32 4.90
CA LEU A 82 -0.62 14.19 3.99
C LEU A 82 -1.63 14.50 2.87
N ALA A 83 -2.73 15.18 3.18
CA ALA A 83 -3.72 15.62 2.19
C ALA A 83 -3.10 16.56 1.15
N ARG A 84 -2.29 17.52 1.57
CA ARG A 84 -1.55 18.39 0.64
C ARG A 84 -0.55 17.60 -0.19
N LEU A 85 0.21 16.70 0.44
CA LEU A 85 1.19 15.88 -0.26
C LEU A 85 0.55 14.98 -1.32
N ALA A 86 -0.58 14.36 -1.00
CA ALA A 86 -1.34 13.51 -1.92
C ALA A 86 -1.85 14.28 -3.14
N ASN A 87 -2.28 15.53 -2.94
CA ASN A 87 -2.90 16.36 -3.97
C ASN A 87 -1.92 17.26 -4.73
N ASP A 88 -0.63 17.29 -4.37
CA ASP A 88 0.37 18.11 -5.05
C ASP A 88 0.91 17.40 -6.31
N PRO A 89 0.58 17.87 -7.53
CA PRO A 89 1.04 17.24 -8.77
C PRO A 89 2.55 17.36 -9.00
N ALA A 90 3.24 18.27 -8.32
CA ALA A 90 4.69 18.38 -8.38
C ALA A 90 5.40 17.31 -7.54
N THR A 91 4.68 16.64 -6.66
CA THR A 91 5.20 15.52 -5.85
C THR A 91 5.20 14.23 -6.67
N ALA A 92 6.30 13.45 -6.55
CA ALA A 92 6.40 12.16 -7.24
C ALA A 92 5.22 11.22 -6.88
N PRO A 93 4.66 10.48 -7.85
CA PRO A 93 3.47 9.63 -7.63
C PRO A 93 3.58 8.66 -6.46
N ILE A 94 4.76 8.10 -6.23
CA ILE A 94 4.97 7.18 -5.10
C ILE A 94 4.78 7.84 -3.73
N TRP A 95 5.22 9.09 -3.56
CA TRP A 95 4.99 9.83 -2.32
C TRP A 95 3.51 10.17 -2.14
N ARG A 96 2.84 10.56 -3.22
CA ARG A 96 1.40 10.83 -3.25
C ARG A 96 0.61 9.59 -2.87
N ALA A 97 0.91 8.44 -3.49
CA ALA A 97 0.28 7.15 -3.19
C ALA A 97 0.49 6.73 -1.73
N THR A 98 1.72 6.84 -1.22
CA THR A 98 2.01 6.53 0.19
C THR A 98 1.26 7.46 1.15
N ALA A 99 1.11 8.74 0.80
CA ALA A 99 0.33 9.68 1.60
C ALA A 99 -1.16 9.32 1.63
N MET A 100 -1.71 8.82 0.51
CA MET A 100 -3.09 8.35 0.44
C MET A 100 -3.32 7.11 1.30
N GLU A 101 -2.42 6.12 1.24
CA GLU A 101 -2.50 4.93 2.09
C GLU A 101 -2.42 5.30 3.58
N ALA A 102 -1.55 6.26 3.93
CA ALA A 102 -1.49 6.77 5.29
C ALA A 102 -2.78 7.51 5.70
N LEU A 103 -3.41 8.27 4.80
CA LEU A 103 -4.70 8.92 5.04
C LEU A 103 -5.85 7.93 5.24
N GLY A 104 -5.82 6.79 4.57
CA GLY A 104 -6.81 5.72 4.74
C GLY A 104 -6.91 5.18 6.17
N GLN A 105 -5.89 5.40 7.01
CA GLN A 105 -5.92 5.02 8.43
C GLN A 105 -6.74 6.00 9.29
N PHE A 106 -7.01 7.19 8.77
CA PHE A 106 -7.77 8.22 9.47
C PHE A 106 -9.21 8.26 8.96
N GLY A 107 -10.16 8.19 9.87
CA GLY A 107 -11.54 8.56 9.59
C GLY A 107 -11.68 10.08 9.42
N GLY A 108 -12.84 10.50 8.90
CA GLY A 108 -13.17 11.91 8.85
C GLY A 108 -13.19 12.53 7.46
N ARG A 109 -13.85 13.69 7.38
CA ARG A 109 -14.18 14.32 6.09
C ARG A 109 -12.94 14.71 5.29
N GLU A 110 -11.95 15.30 5.95
CA GLU A 110 -10.76 15.84 5.27
C GLU A 110 -9.93 14.72 4.62
N ALA A 111 -9.67 13.64 5.36
CA ALA A 111 -8.94 12.49 4.82
C ALA A 111 -9.71 11.83 3.66
N LEU A 112 -11.01 11.62 3.83
CA LEU A 112 -11.85 11.00 2.79
C LEU A 112 -11.93 11.88 1.53
N GLN A 113 -12.10 13.20 1.69
CA GLN A 113 -12.13 14.13 0.55
C GLN A 113 -10.79 14.12 -0.20
N ALA A 114 -9.66 14.14 0.51
CA ALA A 114 -8.35 14.10 -0.11
C ALA A 114 -8.13 12.81 -0.92
N VAL A 115 -8.60 11.67 -0.38
CA VAL A 115 -8.49 10.36 -1.04
C VAL A 115 -9.41 10.29 -2.25
N THR A 116 -10.69 10.67 -2.14
CA THR A 116 -11.66 10.49 -3.23
C THR A 116 -11.37 11.33 -4.46
N THR A 117 -10.66 12.46 -4.31
CA THR A 117 -10.21 13.26 -5.48
C THR A 117 -9.28 12.50 -6.40
N MET A 118 -8.57 11.49 -5.91
CA MET A 118 -7.60 10.71 -6.69
C MET A 118 -8.22 9.51 -7.45
N LEU A 119 -9.53 9.28 -7.33
CA LEU A 119 -10.23 8.24 -8.13
C LEU A 119 -10.11 8.49 -9.63
N TYR A 120 -9.89 9.72 -10.04
CA TYR A 120 -9.81 10.13 -11.44
C TYR A 120 -8.41 10.61 -11.85
N ASP A 121 -7.39 10.36 -11.03
CA ASP A 121 -6.01 10.73 -11.38
C ASP A 121 -5.52 9.92 -12.58
N ASP A 122 -4.77 10.55 -13.50
CA ASP A 122 -4.23 9.89 -14.69
C ASP A 122 -3.30 8.72 -14.34
N ASN A 123 -2.68 8.77 -13.16
CA ASN A 123 -1.75 7.75 -12.71
C ASN A 123 -2.48 6.57 -12.04
N ALA A 124 -2.39 5.40 -12.65
CA ALA A 124 -3.02 4.18 -12.14
C ALA A 124 -2.56 3.77 -10.71
N LEU A 125 -1.31 4.10 -10.32
CA LEU A 125 -0.84 3.87 -8.95
C LEU A 125 -1.70 4.65 -7.95
N LEU A 126 -2.02 5.91 -8.26
CA LEU A 126 -2.85 6.74 -7.38
C LEU A 126 -4.29 6.22 -7.33
N ARG A 127 -4.88 5.84 -8.45
CA ARG A 127 -6.21 5.22 -8.45
C ARG A 127 -6.24 3.92 -7.63
N THR A 128 -5.21 3.05 -7.77
CA THR A 128 -5.10 1.82 -6.98
C THR A 128 -4.95 2.11 -5.48
N SER A 129 -4.08 3.05 -5.10
CA SER A 129 -3.90 3.45 -3.70
C SER A 129 -5.18 4.08 -3.12
N THR A 130 -5.96 4.78 -3.95
CA THR A 130 -7.29 5.28 -3.54
C THR A 130 -8.22 4.13 -3.17
N VAL A 131 -8.30 3.09 -4.00
CA VAL A 131 -9.14 1.91 -3.71
C VAL A 131 -8.76 1.30 -2.36
N HIS A 132 -7.47 1.12 -2.09
CA HIS A 132 -6.99 0.58 -0.81
C HIS A 132 -7.31 1.51 0.37
N SER A 133 -7.14 2.81 0.20
CA SER A 133 -7.41 3.79 1.25
C SER A 133 -8.89 3.87 1.64
N LEU A 134 -9.79 3.47 0.73
CA LEU A 134 -11.23 3.42 0.98
C LEU A 134 -11.69 2.14 1.72
N GLU A 135 -10.80 1.17 1.99
CA GLU A 135 -11.15 -0.07 2.71
C GLU A 135 -11.65 0.18 4.14
N VAL A 136 -11.35 1.34 4.72
CA VAL A 136 -11.92 1.79 6.02
C VAL A 136 -13.43 2.03 5.97
N LEU A 137 -13.99 2.26 4.78
CA LEU A 137 -15.42 2.51 4.61
C LEU A 137 -16.23 1.22 4.55
N PRO A 138 -17.51 1.27 4.97
CA PRO A 138 -18.45 0.19 4.72
C PRO A 138 -18.56 -0.18 3.23
N VAL A 139 -18.75 -1.46 2.93
CA VAL A 139 -18.72 -1.97 1.54
C VAL A 139 -19.73 -1.30 0.61
N HIS A 140 -20.91 -0.91 1.13
CA HIS A 140 -21.92 -0.22 0.32
C HIS A 140 -21.49 1.19 -0.11
N GLN A 141 -20.72 1.91 0.73
CA GLN A 141 -20.15 3.20 0.37
C GLN A 141 -19.01 3.05 -0.64
N ARG A 142 -18.16 2.01 -0.46
CA ARG A 142 -17.12 1.69 -1.44
C ARG A 142 -17.72 1.36 -2.80
N LEU A 143 -18.82 0.60 -2.85
CA LEU A 143 -19.51 0.27 -4.10
C LEU A 143 -19.92 1.53 -4.87
N GLN A 144 -20.49 2.52 -4.18
CA GLN A 144 -20.88 3.80 -4.80
C GLN A 144 -19.69 4.59 -5.34
N LEU A 145 -18.61 4.66 -4.55
CA LEU A 145 -17.42 5.44 -4.91
C LEU A 145 -16.59 4.77 -6.02
N LEU A 146 -16.50 3.44 -6.05
CA LEU A 146 -15.63 2.69 -6.94
C LEU A 146 -16.30 2.28 -8.26
N GLN A 147 -17.61 2.48 -8.41
CA GLN A 147 -18.32 2.15 -9.64
C GLN A 147 -17.69 2.75 -10.91
N PRO A 148 -17.19 4.00 -10.91
CA PRO A 148 -16.52 4.56 -12.09
C PRO A 148 -15.24 3.84 -12.52
N LEU A 149 -14.66 3.01 -11.66
CA LEU A 149 -13.43 2.25 -11.92
C LEU A 149 -13.69 0.81 -12.37
N PHE A 150 -14.94 0.41 -12.57
CA PHE A 150 -15.26 -0.95 -13.02
C PHE A 150 -14.67 -1.25 -14.39
N ASP A 151 -14.64 -0.26 -15.26
CA ASP A 151 -14.07 -0.34 -16.62
C ASP A 151 -12.74 0.41 -16.74
N ASP A 152 -12.00 0.56 -15.63
CA ASP A 152 -10.68 1.22 -15.67
C ASP A 152 -9.76 0.54 -16.70
N PRO A 153 -9.07 1.30 -17.55
CA PRO A 153 -8.22 0.71 -18.59
C PRO A 153 -7.05 -0.11 -18.04
N VAL A 154 -6.69 0.11 -16.77
CA VAL A 154 -5.54 -0.55 -16.14
C VAL A 154 -6.00 -1.72 -15.28
N THR A 155 -5.58 -2.92 -15.62
CA THR A 155 -5.95 -4.17 -14.95
C THR A 155 -5.68 -4.14 -13.43
N SER A 156 -4.56 -3.57 -12.97
CA SER A 156 -4.26 -3.51 -11.53
C SER A 156 -5.29 -2.70 -10.73
N VAL A 157 -5.88 -1.66 -11.34
CA VAL A 157 -6.97 -0.89 -10.72
C VAL A 157 -8.22 -1.75 -10.62
N ARG A 158 -8.63 -2.40 -11.72
CA ARG A 158 -9.80 -3.31 -11.71
C ARG A 158 -9.64 -4.46 -10.71
N MET A 159 -8.42 -5.04 -10.60
CA MET A 159 -8.11 -6.07 -9.60
C MET A 159 -8.28 -5.56 -8.16
N ALA A 160 -7.82 -4.35 -7.88
CA ALA A 160 -8.00 -3.73 -6.56
C ALA A 160 -9.48 -3.48 -6.25
N VAL A 161 -10.24 -2.99 -7.24
CA VAL A 161 -11.70 -2.79 -7.12
C VAL A 161 -12.42 -4.11 -6.84
N ALA A 162 -12.14 -5.17 -7.63
CA ALA A 162 -12.75 -6.49 -7.43
C ALA A 162 -12.51 -7.02 -6.01
N ARG A 163 -11.27 -6.94 -5.53
CA ARG A 163 -10.91 -7.36 -4.17
C ARG A 163 -11.64 -6.53 -3.11
N SER A 164 -11.63 -5.21 -3.25
CA SER A 164 -12.26 -4.29 -2.31
C SER A 164 -13.77 -4.50 -2.19
N LEU A 165 -14.42 -4.94 -3.27
CA LEU A 165 -15.87 -5.14 -3.35
C LEU A 165 -16.29 -6.62 -3.22
N ALA A 166 -15.36 -7.54 -2.91
CA ALA A 166 -15.65 -8.97 -2.83
C ALA A 166 -16.82 -9.32 -1.90
N ALA A 167 -17.01 -8.55 -0.82
CA ALA A 167 -18.09 -8.76 0.15
C ALA A 167 -19.47 -8.22 -0.30
N VAL A 168 -19.59 -7.62 -1.49
CA VAL A 168 -20.87 -7.11 -2.00
C VAL A 168 -21.80 -8.27 -2.35
N PRO A 169 -23.00 -8.37 -1.74
CA PRO A 169 -23.99 -9.38 -2.12
C PRO A 169 -24.66 -8.96 -3.44
N LEU A 170 -24.40 -9.70 -4.53
CA LEU A 170 -24.87 -9.37 -5.88
C LEU A 170 -26.40 -9.43 -6.03
N ASP A 171 -27.06 -10.21 -5.18
CA ASP A 171 -28.52 -10.35 -5.13
C ASP A 171 -29.23 -9.15 -4.47
N ARG A 172 -28.45 -8.21 -3.89
CA ARG A 172 -28.99 -7.03 -3.16
C ARG A 172 -28.67 -5.70 -3.81
N ILE A 173 -28.13 -5.71 -5.02
CA ILE A 173 -27.82 -4.51 -5.79
C ILE A 173 -28.54 -4.52 -7.14
N GLU A 174 -28.53 -3.41 -7.86
CA GLU A 174 -29.17 -3.29 -9.17
C GLU A 174 -28.61 -4.33 -10.16
N PRO A 175 -29.44 -4.99 -10.99
CA PRO A 175 -29.02 -6.08 -11.88
C PRO A 175 -27.86 -5.70 -12.81
N GLN A 176 -27.87 -4.50 -13.36
CA GLN A 176 -26.81 -4.03 -14.24
C GLN A 176 -25.49 -3.87 -13.50
N GLN A 177 -25.54 -3.33 -12.29
CA GLN A 177 -24.35 -3.18 -11.42
C GLN A 177 -23.82 -4.55 -10.97
N ALA A 178 -24.73 -5.48 -10.64
CA ALA A 178 -24.37 -6.85 -10.29
C ALA A 178 -23.65 -7.56 -11.43
N GLN A 179 -24.14 -7.41 -12.67
CA GLN A 179 -23.51 -7.99 -13.86
C GLN A 179 -22.10 -7.43 -14.10
N ALA A 180 -21.94 -6.10 -14.00
CA ALA A 180 -20.62 -5.45 -14.16
C ALA A 180 -19.64 -5.91 -13.08
N LEU A 181 -20.09 -5.99 -11.83
CA LEU A 181 -19.25 -6.45 -10.72
C LEU A 181 -18.91 -7.93 -10.83
N GLN A 182 -19.84 -8.78 -11.30
CA GLN A 182 -19.56 -10.19 -11.59
C GLN A 182 -18.46 -10.34 -12.66
N THR A 183 -18.50 -9.52 -13.71
CA THR A 183 -17.45 -9.52 -14.74
C THR A 183 -16.07 -9.21 -14.16
N LEU A 184 -15.98 -8.22 -13.24
CA LEU A 184 -14.74 -7.92 -12.52
C LEU A 184 -14.27 -9.09 -11.64
N PHE A 185 -15.18 -9.78 -10.99
CA PHE A 185 -14.86 -10.95 -10.16
C PHE A 185 -14.34 -12.11 -10.99
N ASP A 186 -14.91 -12.33 -12.18
CA ASP A 186 -14.48 -13.37 -13.11
C ASP A 186 -13.08 -13.02 -13.68
N GLU A 187 -12.83 -11.75 -14.00
CA GLU A 187 -11.50 -11.28 -14.40
C GLU A 187 -10.47 -11.51 -13.26
N TYR A 188 -10.82 -11.13 -12.01
CA TYR A 188 -9.97 -11.30 -10.84
C TYR A 188 -9.56 -12.77 -10.66
N THR A 189 -10.54 -13.66 -10.62
CA THR A 189 -10.28 -15.09 -10.43
C THR A 189 -9.47 -15.68 -11.57
N THR A 190 -9.75 -15.28 -12.82
CA THR A 190 -8.99 -15.69 -14.00
C THR A 190 -7.51 -15.29 -13.90
N ILE A 191 -7.24 -14.05 -13.50
CA ILE A 191 -5.87 -13.54 -13.37
C ILE A 191 -5.14 -14.26 -12.23
N GLN A 192 -5.77 -14.44 -11.07
CA GLN A 192 -5.16 -15.17 -9.96
C GLN A 192 -4.85 -16.63 -10.34
N ARG A 193 -5.73 -17.29 -11.09
CA ARG A 193 -5.51 -18.66 -11.57
C ARG A 193 -4.35 -18.77 -12.57
N ARG A 194 -4.09 -17.73 -13.39
CA ARG A 194 -2.91 -17.70 -14.26
C ARG A 194 -1.58 -17.69 -13.50
N HIS A 195 -1.60 -17.26 -12.25
CA HIS A 195 -0.46 -17.24 -11.34
C HIS A 195 -0.54 -18.32 -10.25
N ALA A 196 -1.27 -19.41 -10.52
CA ALA A 196 -1.45 -20.50 -9.56
C ALA A 196 -0.17 -21.30 -9.25
N ASP A 197 0.92 -21.04 -9.95
CA ASP A 197 2.28 -21.49 -9.62
C ASP A 197 2.88 -20.74 -8.42
N MET A 198 2.28 -19.65 -7.99
CA MET A 198 2.70 -18.85 -6.84
C MET A 198 1.75 -19.04 -5.65
N PRO A 199 2.24 -19.53 -4.49
CA PRO A 199 1.40 -19.74 -3.30
C PRO A 199 0.62 -18.48 -2.87
N GLY A 200 1.22 -17.30 -3.06
CA GLY A 200 0.59 -16.02 -2.74
C GLY A 200 -0.66 -15.72 -3.60
N ALA A 201 -0.67 -16.08 -4.87
CA ALA A 201 -1.81 -15.89 -5.74
C ALA A 201 -2.99 -16.81 -5.33
N LEU A 202 -2.69 -18.07 -5.00
CA LEU A 202 -3.67 -19.02 -4.49
C LEU A 202 -4.22 -18.59 -3.13
N LEU A 203 -3.38 -18.04 -2.24
CA LEU A 203 -3.82 -17.47 -0.97
C LEU A 203 -4.80 -16.31 -1.20
N GLN A 204 -4.48 -15.37 -2.10
CA GLN A 204 -5.38 -14.26 -2.42
C GLN A 204 -6.70 -14.74 -3.03
N LEU A 205 -6.66 -15.79 -3.84
CA LEU A 205 -7.86 -16.40 -4.40
C LEU A 205 -8.72 -17.04 -3.31
N GLY A 206 -8.10 -17.75 -2.37
CA GLY A 206 -8.79 -18.33 -1.21
C GLY A 206 -9.46 -17.26 -0.35
N VAL A 207 -8.76 -16.18 -0.01
CA VAL A 207 -9.32 -15.02 0.72
C VAL A 207 -10.50 -14.42 -0.04
N PHE A 208 -10.37 -14.26 -1.35
CA PHE A 208 -11.44 -13.70 -2.19
C PHE A 208 -12.72 -14.58 -2.14
N TYR A 209 -12.58 -15.89 -2.33
CA TYR A 209 -13.71 -16.81 -2.26
C TYR A 209 -14.32 -16.86 -0.85
N ALA A 210 -13.51 -16.89 0.20
CA ALA A 210 -13.99 -16.86 1.59
C ALA A 210 -14.78 -15.56 1.87
N THR A 211 -14.32 -14.42 1.39
CA THR A 211 -15.00 -13.13 1.52
C THR A 211 -16.36 -13.14 0.80
N ARG A 212 -16.48 -13.91 -0.28
CA ARG A 212 -17.73 -14.12 -1.03
C ARG A 212 -18.61 -15.23 -0.46
N SER A 213 -18.22 -15.83 0.66
CA SER A 213 -18.91 -16.99 1.29
C SER A 213 -18.91 -18.27 0.42
N ASP A 214 -18.02 -18.35 -0.58
CA ASP A 214 -17.78 -19.57 -1.35
C ASP A 214 -16.68 -20.40 -0.65
N LEU A 215 -17.08 -21.05 0.45
CA LEU A 215 -16.16 -21.81 1.29
C LEU A 215 -15.52 -23.01 0.57
N PRO A 216 -16.24 -23.78 -0.29
CA PRO A 216 -15.60 -24.88 -1.02
C PRO A 216 -14.47 -24.43 -1.94
N SER A 217 -14.66 -23.33 -2.70
CA SER A 217 -13.65 -22.79 -3.58
C SER A 217 -12.49 -22.18 -2.79
N ALA A 218 -12.75 -21.55 -1.65
CA ALA A 218 -11.74 -21.02 -0.74
C ALA A 218 -10.84 -22.13 -0.20
N GLU A 219 -11.44 -23.20 0.33
CA GLU A 219 -10.70 -24.36 0.85
C GLU A 219 -9.82 -25.02 -0.23
N ALA A 220 -10.34 -25.19 -1.43
CA ALA A 220 -9.57 -25.73 -2.55
C ALA A 220 -8.34 -24.88 -2.86
N ALA A 221 -8.51 -23.55 -2.95
CA ALA A 221 -7.41 -22.63 -3.22
C ALA A 221 -6.36 -22.62 -2.10
N TYR A 222 -6.77 -22.65 -0.84
CA TYR A 222 -5.85 -22.74 0.30
C TYR A 222 -5.07 -24.06 0.30
N ARG A 223 -5.72 -25.19 0.02
CA ARG A 223 -5.04 -26.49 -0.09
C ARG A 223 -4.00 -26.51 -1.21
N GLU A 224 -4.33 -25.96 -2.39
CA GLU A 224 -3.38 -25.82 -3.48
C GLU A 224 -2.17 -24.95 -3.06
N ALA A 225 -2.41 -23.83 -2.35
CA ALA A 225 -1.33 -22.97 -1.84
C ALA A 225 -0.41 -23.72 -0.87
N LEU A 226 -0.96 -24.54 0.03
CA LEU A 226 -0.21 -25.32 1.01
C LEU A 226 0.57 -26.47 0.38
N VAL A 227 0.11 -27.03 -0.75
CA VAL A 227 0.89 -28.01 -1.53
C VAL A 227 2.19 -27.37 -2.06
N LEU A 228 2.11 -26.11 -2.51
CA LEU A 228 3.29 -25.38 -3.00
C LEU A 228 4.18 -24.85 -1.88
N ASN A 229 3.59 -24.43 -0.77
CA ASN A 229 4.32 -23.96 0.41
C ASN A 229 3.63 -24.40 1.70
N PRO A 230 4.06 -25.53 2.30
CA PRO A 230 3.49 -26.03 3.56
C PRO A 230 3.70 -25.10 4.77
N GLN A 231 4.57 -24.10 4.66
CA GLN A 231 4.82 -23.12 5.72
C GLN A 231 4.03 -21.82 5.56
N LEU A 232 3.07 -21.76 4.64
CA LEU A 232 2.24 -20.61 4.40
C LEU A 232 1.15 -20.49 5.48
N VAL A 233 1.53 -19.98 6.66
CA VAL A 233 0.67 -19.89 7.86
C VAL A 233 -0.71 -19.28 7.57
N PRO A 234 -0.86 -18.16 6.80
CA PRO A 234 -2.18 -17.58 6.54
C PRO A 234 -3.17 -18.50 5.80
N ALA A 235 -2.71 -19.58 5.19
CA ALA A 235 -3.58 -20.52 4.49
C ALA A 235 -4.17 -21.61 5.41
N TYR A 236 -3.80 -21.63 6.70
CA TYR A 236 -4.35 -22.53 7.72
C TYR A 236 -5.48 -21.89 8.55
N LEU A 237 -5.75 -20.61 8.37
CA LEU A 237 -6.75 -19.84 9.11
C LEU A 237 -8.07 -19.76 8.35
#